data_a7554ca4b9dea8c6b5dbc82734c35be5
#
_entry.id   a7554ca4b9dea8c6b5dbc82734c35be5
#
_cell.length_a   1.000
_cell.length_b   1.000
_cell.length_c   1.000
_cell.angle_alpha   90.00
_cell.angle_beta   90.00
_cell.angle_gamma   90.00
#
_symmetry.space_group_name_H-M   'P 1'
#
loop_
_entity.id
_entity.type
_entity.pdbx_description
1 polymer ?
#
loop_
_entity_poly.entity_id
_entity_poly.type
_entity_poly.pdbx_seq_one_letter_code
_entity_poly.pdbx_strand_id
1 'polypeptide(L)'
;MPTGPYKKLFIYEIHGELVLPDSLAAADFLGCWREGDCSYLFFTHKKEAVLKELLGEPEAWRYISETEINYEDWEAGHPLVPFHIADFYLCPLWEQPQPRPGEHLIRLDPGVAFGSGFHPTTKLCLRLIHDLYETETLPRVLDLGTGTGILSLACLAKGAQTVVAVDHNNLAIETARRNARHNHADDRITLICGDVQAYLAQPADLVVANMYFALLQEILAESVFVNKPWYILSGLVGAEVDRILSRLQASPL
;
A
#
# COMPACT_ATOMS: atom_id res chain seq x y z
N MET A 1 -3.27 13.99 -21.75
CA MET A 1 -2.03 13.19 -21.69
C MET A 1 -1.69 13.04 -20.22
N PRO A 2 -1.20 11.89 -19.75
CA PRO A 2 -0.87 11.76 -18.34
C PRO A 2 0.18 12.81 -17.97
N THR A 3 -0.13 13.63 -16.96
CA THR A 3 0.68 14.73 -16.48
C THR A 3 1.64 14.32 -15.37
N GLY A 4 1.60 13.03 -14.97
CA GLY A 4 2.37 12.49 -13.87
C GLY A 4 3.88 12.45 -14.12
N PRO A 5 4.70 12.42 -13.04
CA PRO A 5 6.15 12.37 -13.13
C PRO A 5 6.65 11.01 -13.67
N TYR A 6 5.82 9.98 -13.60
CA TYR A 6 6.18 8.61 -13.95
C TYR A 6 5.66 8.26 -15.35
N LYS A 7 6.55 8.03 -16.31
CA LYS A 7 6.19 7.56 -17.64
C LYS A 7 6.58 6.10 -17.85
N LYS A 8 7.80 5.76 -17.42
CA LYS A 8 8.39 4.43 -17.49
C LYS A 8 9.01 4.08 -16.17
N LEU A 9 9.04 2.78 -15.88
CA LEU A 9 9.82 2.18 -14.82
C LEU A 9 10.93 1.34 -15.40
N PHE A 10 12.11 1.50 -14.84
CA PHE A 10 13.28 0.65 -15.08
C PHE A 10 13.51 -0.11 -13.78
N ILE A 11 13.28 -1.42 -13.83
CA ILE A 11 13.31 -2.31 -12.68
C ILE A 11 14.54 -3.20 -12.82
N TYR A 12 15.43 -3.13 -11.84
CA TYR A 12 16.65 -3.94 -11.81
C TYR A 12 16.53 -4.99 -10.72
N GLU A 13 16.58 -6.25 -11.14
CA GLU A 13 16.57 -7.39 -10.24
C GLU A 13 18.00 -7.78 -9.87
N ILE A 14 18.26 -7.84 -8.57
CA ILE A 14 19.56 -8.15 -8.00
C ILE A 14 19.37 -9.23 -6.95
N HIS A 15 20.09 -10.33 -7.08
CA HIS A 15 20.12 -11.43 -6.12
C HIS A 15 21.28 -11.26 -5.15
N GLY A 16 21.06 -11.55 -3.88
CA GLY A 16 22.04 -11.47 -2.80
C GLY A 16 21.85 -10.25 -1.89
N GLU A 17 22.75 -10.13 -0.93
CA GLU A 17 22.71 -9.05 0.05
C GLU A 17 23.16 -7.73 -0.58
N LEU A 18 22.26 -6.75 -0.60
CA LEU A 18 22.49 -5.45 -1.20
C LEU A 18 22.43 -4.34 -0.15
N VAL A 19 23.55 -3.65 0.02
CA VAL A 19 23.59 -2.40 0.80
C VAL A 19 23.44 -1.22 -0.14
N LEU A 20 22.34 -0.49 -0.02
CA LEU A 20 22.10 0.69 -0.84
C LEU A 20 22.94 1.86 -0.34
N PRO A 21 23.81 2.46 -1.16
CA PRO A 21 24.56 3.64 -0.77
C PRO A 21 23.65 4.86 -0.69
N ASP A 22 23.96 5.81 0.20
CA ASP A 22 23.21 7.07 0.34
C ASP A 22 23.20 7.89 -0.96
N SER A 23 24.20 7.71 -1.82
CA SER A 23 24.29 8.34 -3.14
C SER A 23 23.21 7.86 -4.12
N LEU A 24 22.51 6.76 -3.84
CA LEU A 24 21.38 6.29 -4.63
C LEU A 24 20.11 7.15 -4.45
N ALA A 25 20.05 8.01 -3.45
CA ALA A 25 18.94 8.94 -3.22
C ALA A 25 18.86 10.05 -4.31
N ALA A 26 19.04 9.67 -5.59
CA ALA A 26 18.84 10.54 -6.74
C ALA A 26 17.34 10.75 -6.99
N ALA A 27 17.00 11.88 -7.60
CA ALA A 27 15.60 12.27 -7.87
C ALA A 27 14.81 11.28 -8.75
N ASP A 28 15.48 10.36 -9.41
CA ASP A 28 14.91 9.33 -10.28
C ASP A 28 14.87 7.92 -9.65
N PHE A 29 15.38 7.72 -8.43
CA PHE A 29 15.24 6.49 -7.67
C PHE A 29 13.94 6.49 -6.87
N LEU A 30 13.06 5.54 -7.18
CA LEU A 30 11.74 5.43 -6.54
C LEU A 30 11.78 4.54 -5.29
N GLY A 31 12.76 3.67 -5.17
CA GLY A 31 12.95 2.83 -4.02
C GLY A 31 13.44 1.42 -4.33
N CYS A 32 13.57 0.61 -3.30
CA CYS A 32 13.98 -0.79 -3.36
C CYS A 32 12.93 -1.67 -2.69
N TRP A 33 12.43 -2.65 -3.44
CA TRP A 33 11.59 -3.72 -2.89
C TRP A 33 12.47 -4.95 -2.66
N ARG A 34 12.40 -5.53 -1.46
CA ARG A 34 13.10 -6.76 -1.12
C ARG A 34 12.11 -7.90 -0.95
N GLU A 35 12.39 -9.03 -1.61
CA GLU A 35 11.57 -10.23 -1.53
C GLU A 35 12.48 -11.47 -1.58
N GLY A 36 12.51 -12.24 -0.49
CA GLY A 36 13.46 -13.33 -0.32
C GLY A 36 14.90 -12.83 -0.43
N ASP A 37 15.68 -13.50 -1.29
CA ASP A 37 17.08 -13.14 -1.57
C ASP A 37 17.22 -12.14 -2.72
N CYS A 38 16.12 -11.56 -3.22
CA CYS A 38 16.12 -10.62 -4.33
C CYS A 38 15.81 -9.20 -3.86
N SER A 39 16.47 -8.23 -4.50
CA SER A 39 16.21 -6.80 -4.39
C SER A 39 15.81 -6.26 -5.75
N TYR A 40 14.69 -5.55 -5.82
CA TYR A 40 14.20 -4.88 -7.02
C TYR A 40 14.37 -3.38 -6.85
N LEU A 41 15.24 -2.78 -7.66
CA LEU A 41 15.51 -1.34 -7.65
C LEU A 41 14.67 -0.67 -8.72
N PHE A 42 13.90 0.33 -8.34
CA PHE A 42 12.99 1.05 -9.24
C PHE A 42 13.51 2.45 -9.56
N PHE A 43 13.60 2.75 -10.86
CA PHE A 43 14.02 4.06 -11.36
C PHE A 43 13.06 4.58 -12.44
N THR A 44 13.00 5.91 -12.59
CA THR A 44 12.25 6.55 -13.67
C THR A 44 13.09 6.71 -14.96
N HIS A 45 14.40 6.47 -14.89
CA HIS A 45 15.33 6.53 -16.01
C HIS A 45 16.29 5.35 -15.98
N LYS A 46 16.77 4.95 -17.16
CA LYS A 46 17.73 3.84 -17.30
C LYS A 46 19.05 4.12 -16.57
N LYS A 47 19.53 3.12 -15.80
CA LYS A 47 20.71 3.20 -14.92
C LYS A 47 21.78 2.13 -15.15
N GLU A 48 21.69 1.31 -16.19
CA GLU A 48 22.56 0.15 -16.40
C GLU A 48 24.07 0.44 -16.26
N ALA A 49 24.53 1.56 -16.83
CA ALA A 49 25.94 1.93 -16.73
C ALA A 49 26.36 2.39 -15.34
N VAL A 50 25.42 2.96 -14.57
CA VAL A 50 25.67 3.58 -13.26
C VAL A 50 25.51 2.58 -12.13
N LEU A 51 24.69 1.52 -12.34
CA LEU A 51 24.42 0.54 -11.29
C LEU A 51 25.68 -0.17 -10.79
N LYS A 52 26.58 -0.56 -11.71
CA LYS A 52 27.85 -1.22 -11.34
C LYS A 52 28.75 -0.29 -10.50
N GLU A 53 28.74 0.99 -10.82
CA GLU A 53 29.50 1.99 -10.08
C GLU A 53 28.88 2.30 -8.72
N LEU A 54 27.55 2.38 -8.67
CA LEU A 54 26.79 2.67 -7.44
C LEU A 54 26.80 1.54 -6.43
N LEU A 55 26.77 0.29 -6.90
CA LEU A 55 26.67 -0.90 -6.05
C LEU A 55 28.03 -1.52 -5.70
N GLY A 56 29.13 -1.02 -6.29
CA GLY A 56 30.50 -1.52 -6.09
C GLY A 56 30.74 -2.92 -6.68
N GLU A 57 31.84 -3.53 -6.28
CA GLU A 57 32.23 -4.87 -6.77
C GLU A 57 31.31 -5.96 -6.22
N PRO A 58 30.82 -6.88 -7.08
CA PRO A 58 29.79 -7.87 -6.72
C PRO A 58 30.38 -9.12 -6.02
N GLU A 59 30.81 -9.01 -4.78
CA GLU A 59 31.14 -10.20 -3.97
C GLU A 59 29.89 -10.78 -3.28
N ALA A 60 28.93 -9.93 -2.89
CA ALA A 60 27.75 -10.33 -2.13
C ALA A 60 26.44 -10.29 -2.93
N TRP A 61 26.44 -9.77 -4.15
CA TRP A 61 25.24 -9.63 -4.98
C TRP A 61 25.50 -9.99 -6.45
N ARG A 62 24.43 -10.31 -7.18
CA ARG A 62 24.49 -10.64 -8.60
C ARG A 62 23.35 -9.96 -9.35
N TYR A 63 23.67 -9.22 -10.39
CA TYR A 63 22.70 -8.72 -11.34
C TYR A 63 22.00 -9.87 -12.08
N ILE A 64 20.66 -9.84 -12.10
CA ILE A 64 19.83 -10.85 -12.77
C ILE A 64 19.23 -10.30 -14.04
N SER A 65 18.45 -9.23 -13.95
CA SER A 65 17.70 -8.71 -15.09
C SER A 65 17.41 -7.22 -15.00
N GLU A 66 17.10 -6.62 -16.15
CA GLU A 66 16.47 -5.30 -16.29
C GLU A 66 15.12 -5.51 -16.97
N THR A 67 14.10 -4.89 -16.41
CA THR A 67 12.76 -4.84 -17.01
C THR A 67 12.36 -3.37 -17.20
N GLU A 68 11.98 -3.01 -18.44
CA GLU A 68 11.39 -1.71 -18.77
C GLU A 68 9.91 -1.89 -19.00
N ILE A 69 9.07 -1.15 -18.28
CA ILE A 69 7.61 -1.14 -18.46
C ILE A 69 7.08 0.29 -18.47
N ASN A 70 5.90 0.49 -19.06
CA ASN A 70 5.18 1.73 -18.86
C ASN A 70 4.62 1.78 -17.45
N TYR A 71 4.63 2.94 -16.82
CA TYR A 71 4.11 3.09 -15.46
C TYR A 71 2.60 2.75 -15.37
N GLU A 72 1.83 3.02 -16.43
CA GLU A 72 0.42 2.64 -16.52
C GLU A 72 0.22 1.12 -16.41
N ASP A 73 1.13 0.31 -16.98
CA ASP A 73 1.06 -1.15 -16.91
C ASP A 73 1.33 -1.65 -15.48
N TRP A 74 2.19 -0.96 -14.73
CA TRP A 74 2.40 -1.18 -13.29
C TRP A 74 1.13 -0.88 -12.49
N GLU A 75 0.39 0.17 -12.86
CA GLU A 75 -0.84 0.64 -12.22
C GLU A 75 -2.13 0.00 -12.78
N ALA A 76 -2.09 -1.29 -13.08
CA ALA A 76 -3.21 -2.06 -13.59
C ALA A 76 -3.81 -1.52 -14.90
N GLY A 77 -2.98 -0.92 -15.77
CA GLY A 77 -3.39 -0.42 -17.08
C GLY A 77 -4.14 0.92 -17.03
N HIS A 78 -4.02 1.67 -15.95
CA HIS A 78 -4.69 2.95 -15.78
C HIS A 78 -3.70 4.10 -15.56
N PRO A 79 -3.87 5.25 -16.23
CA PRO A 79 -3.15 6.46 -15.87
C PRO A 79 -3.59 6.95 -14.49
N LEU A 80 -2.63 7.49 -13.73
CA LEU A 80 -2.94 8.11 -12.45
C LEU A 80 -3.58 9.49 -12.68
N VAL A 81 -4.90 9.52 -12.62
CA VAL A 81 -5.73 10.72 -12.76
C VAL A 81 -6.65 10.87 -11.55
N PRO A 82 -7.11 12.09 -11.23
CA PRO A 82 -8.09 12.27 -10.17
C PRO A 82 -9.37 11.50 -10.45
N PHE A 83 -9.97 10.90 -9.42
CA PHE A 83 -11.26 10.23 -9.53
C PHE A 83 -12.08 10.27 -8.25
N HIS A 84 -13.40 10.07 -8.39
CA HIS A 84 -14.37 10.06 -7.31
C HIS A 84 -14.80 8.64 -6.99
N ILE A 85 -14.91 8.31 -5.70
CA ILE A 85 -15.46 7.04 -5.24
C ILE A 85 -16.13 7.22 -3.88
N ALA A 86 -17.42 6.82 -3.76
CA ALA A 86 -18.25 7.17 -2.61
C ALA A 86 -18.16 8.69 -2.35
N ASP A 87 -17.80 9.11 -1.15
CA ASP A 87 -17.54 10.49 -0.79
C ASP A 87 -16.03 10.86 -0.74
N PHE A 88 -15.18 10.03 -1.34
CA PHE A 88 -13.76 10.31 -1.47
C PHE A 88 -13.44 10.89 -2.85
N TYR A 89 -12.57 11.89 -2.87
CA TYR A 89 -11.91 12.39 -4.06
C TYR A 89 -10.42 12.11 -3.96
N LEU A 90 -9.95 11.12 -4.74
CA LEU A 90 -8.54 10.77 -4.82
C LEU A 90 -7.87 11.63 -5.88
N CYS A 91 -6.78 12.28 -5.51
CA CYS A 91 -6.08 13.21 -6.38
C CYS A 91 -4.56 12.97 -6.31
N PRO A 92 -3.90 12.63 -7.44
CA PRO A 92 -2.45 12.57 -7.49
C PRO A 92 -1.80 13.88 -7.04
N LEU A 93 -0.61 13.84 -6.45
CA LEU A 93 0.06 15.03 -5.92
C LEU A 93 0.38 16.08 -6.98
N TRP A 94 0.57 15.68 -8.24
CA TRP A 94 0.87 16.56 -9.38
C TRP A 94 -0.35 17.16 -10.05
N GLU A 95 -1.57 16.78 -9.61
CA GLU A 95 -2.82 17.33 -10.12
C GLU A 95 -3.40 18.39 -9.17
N GLN A 96 -4.15 19.33 -9.72
CA GLN A 96 -4.89 20.31 -8.93
C GLN A 96 -6.18 19.68 -8.40
N PRO A 97 -6.42 19.65 -7.09
CA PRO A 97 -7.61 19.04 -6.53
C PRO A 97 -8.87 19.84 -6.83
N GLN A 98 -9.94 19.14 -7.20
CA GLN A 98 -11.27 19.70 -7.46
C GLN A 98 -12.35 18.81 -6.82
N PRO A 99 -12.36 18.65 -5.48
CA PRO A 99 -13.39 17.84 -4.81
C PRO A 99 -14.75 18.55 -4.89
N ARG A 100 -15.81 17.74 -4.91
CA ARG A 100 -17.18 18.22 -4.79
C ARG A 100 -17.49 18.63 -3.33
N PRO A 101 -18.50 19.46 -3.10
CA PRO A 101 -18.93 19.75 -1.74
C PRO A 101 -19.27 18.46 -0.97
N GLY A 102 -18.67 18.29 0.21
CA GLY A 102 -18.87 17.13 1.08
C GLY A 102 -17.94 15.95 0.80
N GLU A 103 -17.12 16.02 -0.24
CA GLU A 103 -16.12 14.96 -0.49
C GLU A 103 -14.86 15.14 0.36
N HIS A 104 -14.29 14.02 0.77
CA HIS A 104 -13.01 13.95 1.45
C HIS A 104 -11.87 13.86 0.42
N LEU A 105 -11.02 14.87 0.40
CA LEU A 105 -9.83 14.88 -0.46
C LEU A 105 -8.74 13.97 0.14
N ILE A 106 -8.25 13.03 -0.67
CA ILE A 106 -7.06 12.23 -0.38
C ILE A 106 -6.03 12.51 -1.47
N ARG A 107 -4.91 13.12 -1.07
CA ARG A 107 -3.75 13.37 -1.94
C ARG A 107 -2.82 12.16 -1.93
N LEU A 108 -2.46 11.64 -3.10
CA LEU A 108 -1.71 10.39 -3.18
C LEU A 108 -0.59 10.44 -4.23
N ASP A 109 0.58 9.99 -3.81
CA ASP A 109 1.65 9.54 -4.72
C ASP A 109 1.93 8.07 -4.40
N PRO A 110 1.48 7.13 -5.25
CA PRO A 110 1.70 5.70 -5.00
C PRO A 110 3.16 5.28 -5.22
N GLY A 111 3.95 6.04 -5.98
CA GLY A 111 5.29 5.62 -6.35
C GLY A 111 5.25 4.26 -7.04
N VAL A 112 5.82 3.24 -6.41
CA VAL A 112 5.76 1.84 -6.86
C VAL A 112 5.10 0.91 -5.82
N ALA A 113 4.52 1.47 -4.75
CA ALA A 113 3.78 0.70 -3.76
C ALA A 113 2.36 0.41 -4.24
N PHE A 114 1.81 -0.74 -3.85
CA PHE A 114 0.42 -1.09 -4.13
C PHE A 114 -0.55 -0.15 -3.40
N GLY A 115 -1.66 0.20 -4.07
CA GLY A 115 -2.74 1.00 -3.47
C GLY A 115 -2.90 2.39 -4.08
N SER A 116 -2.77 2.52 -5.40
CA SER A 116 -3.09 3.76 -6.14
C SER A 116 -4.58 4.14 -6.10
N GLY A 117 -5.45 3.20 -5.69
CA GLY A 117 -6.90 3.36 -5.69
C GLY A 117 -7.60 2.83 -6.94
N PHE A 118 -6.89 2.52 -8.02
CA PHE A 118 -7.50 2.04 -9.26
C PHE A 118 -7.88 0.56 -9.23
N HIS A 119 -7.19 -0.24 -8.42
CA HIS A 119 -7.49 -1.65 -8.31
C HIS A 119 -8.92 -1.89 -7.78
N PRO A 120 -9.70 -2.85 -8.34
CA PRO A 120 -11.07 -3.11 -7.93
C PRO A 120 -11.23 -3.39 -6.43
N THR A 121 -10.30 -4.14 -5.82
CA THR A 121 -10.32 -4.46 -4.39
C THR A 121 -10.15 -3.21 -3.51
N THR A 122 -9.26 -2.29 -3.90
CA THR A 122 -9.07 -1.01 -3.19
C THR A 122 -10.34 -0.15 -3.29
N LYS A 123 -10.97 -0.10 -4.47
CA LYS A 123 -12.24 0.61 -4.67
C LYS A 123 -13.36 0.03 -3.79
N LEU A 124 -13.43 -1.30 -3.66
CA LEU A 124 -14.39 -1.93 -2.76
C LEU A 124 -14.13 -1.59 -1.29
N CYS A 125 -12.88 -1.63 -0.85
CA CYS A 125 -12.52 -1.21 0.52
C CYS A 125 -12.93 0.23 0.81
N LEU A 126 -12.68 1.16 -0.13
CA LEU A 126 -13.07 2.57 0.04
C LEU A 126 -14.59 2.74 0.19
N ARG A 127 -15.39 2.00 -0.59
CA ARG A 127 -16.85 2.00 -0.45
C ARG A 127 -17.29 1.40 0.89
N LEU A 128 -16.72 0.26 1.28
CA LEU A 128 -17.04 -0.36 2.57
C LEU A 128 -16.65 0.53 3.77
N ILE A 129 -15.53 1.25 3.69
CA ILE A 129 -15.14 2.25 4.69
C ILE A 129 -16.20 3.34 4.75
N HIS A 130 -16.60 3.91 3.59
CA HIS A 130 -17.66 4.92 3.55
C HIS A 130 -18.94 4.40 4.21
N ASP A 131 -19.48 3.27 3.74
CA ASP A 131 -20.75 2.72 4.22
C ASP A 131 -20.72 2.43 5.73
N LEU A 132 -19.61 1.88 6.23
CA LEU A 132 -19.46 1.52 7.64
C LEU A 132 -19.42 2.75 8.55
N TYR A 133 -18.72 3.81 8.15
CA TYR A 133 -18.64 5.05 8.94
C TYR A 133 -19.92 5.90 8.89
N GLU A 134 -20.88 5.60 8.00
CA GLU A 134 -22.22 6.24 8.04
C GLU A 134 -23.04 5.78 9.26
N THR A 135 -22.73 4.60 9.81
CA THR A 135 -23.51 3.98 10.92
C THR A 135 -22.69 3.78 12.18
N GLU A 136 -21.37 3.66 12.06
CA GLU A 136 -20.49 3.28 13.17
C GLU A 136 -19.48 4.38 13.50
N THR A 137 -19.08 4.43 14.77
CA THR A 137 -17.97 5.28 15.24
C THR A 137 -16.78 4.38 15.58
N LEU A 138 -15.75 4.42 14.75
CA LEU A 138 -14.60 3.51 14.80
C LEU A 138 -13.28 4.29 14.96
N PRO A 139 -12.98 4.77 16.18
CA PRO A 139 -11.86 5.68 16.42
C PRO A 139 -10.48 5.04 16.23
N ARG A 140 -10.34 3.72 16.40
CA ARG A 140 -9.06 3.01 16.31
C ARG A 140 -9.08 2.02 15.16
N VAL A 141 -8.16 2.17 14.24
CA VAL A 141 -8.04 1.31 13.05
C VAL A 141 -6.70 0.58 13.05
N LEU A 142 -6.73 -0.68 12.65
CA LEU A 142 -5.55 -1.48 12.33
C LEU A 142 -5.59 -1.77 10.83
N ASP A 143 -4.60 -1.24 10.09
CA ASP A 143 -4.46 -1.43 8.64
C ASP A 143 -3.30 -2.39 8.38
N LEU A 144 -3.63 -3.61 7.95
CA LEU A 144 -2.69 -4.69 7.70
C LEU A 144 -2.38 -4.79 6.20
N GLY A 145 -1.10 -4.63 5.84
CA GLY A 145 -0.67 -4.51 4.45
C GLY A 145 -1.03 -3.13 3.89
N THR A 146 -0.60 -2.07 4.57
CA THR A 146 -1.07 -0.69 4.29
C THR A 146 -0.69 -0.16 2.90
N GLY A 147 0.37 -0.69 2.27
CA GLY A 147 0.83 -0.24 0.95
C GLY A 147 1.09 1.26 0.91
N THR A 148 0.35 1.99 0.08
CA THR A 148 0.43 3.46 -0.04
C THR A 148 -0.14 4.22 1.17
N GLY A 149 -0.83 3.55 2.09
CA GLY A 149 -1.57 4.16 3.19
C GLY A 149 -2.97 4.65 2.81
N ILE A 150 -3.47 4.36 1.61
CA ILE A 150 -4.74 4.89 1.10
C ILE A 150 -5.94 4.53 1.99
N LEU A 151 -6.02 3.29 2.50
CA LEU A 151 -7.13 2.85 3.36
C LEU A 151 -7.04 3.46 4.76
N SER A 152 -5.84 3.59 5.29
CA SER A 152 -5.57 4.37 6.51
C SER A 152 -6.06 5.81 6.40
N LEU A 153 -5.71 6.49 5.30
CA LEU A 153 -6.13 7.87 5.03
C LEU A 153 -7.65 7.98 4.87
N ALA A 154 -8.29 7.01 4.21
CA ALA A 154 -9.74 6.98 4.07
C ALA A 154 -10.44 6.83 5.42
N CYS A 155 -9.98 5.95 6.30
CA CYS A 155 -10.51 5.81 7.66
C CYS A 155 -10.37 7.11 8.46
N LEU A 156 -9.21 7.78 8.40
CA LEU A 156 -8.99 9.07 9.08
C LEU A 156 -9.89 10.17 8.53
N ALA A 157 -10.12 10.21 7.22
CA ALA A 157 -11.02 11.17 6.59
C ALA A 157 -12.48 10.96 7.03
N LYS A 158 -12.89 9.72 7.33
CA LYS A 158 -14.22 9.37 7.83
C LYS A 158 -14.38 9.50 9.35
N GLY A 159 -13.33 9.86 10.09
CA GLY A 159 -13.44 10.16 11.52
C GLY A 159 -12.69 9.20 12.45
N ALA A 160 -11.88 8.27 11.93
CA ALA A 160 -10.91 7.56 12.77
C ALA A 160 -9.99 8.56 13.46
N GLN A 161 -9.64 8.29 14.72
CA GLN A 161 -8.75 9.14 15.50
C GLN A 161 -7.30 8.70 15.31
N THR A 162 -7.06 7.39 15.34
CA THR A 162 -5.73 6.80 15.21
C THR A 162 -5.74 5.57 14.32
N VAL A 163 -4.67 5.39 13.57
CA VAL A 163 -4.42 4.21 12.75
C VAL A 163 -3.06 3.61 13.10
N VAL A 164 -3.03 2.31 13.34
CA VAL A 164 -1.81 1.52 13.31
C VAL A 164 -1.74 0.83 11.95
N ALA A 165 -0.75 1.19 11.14
CA ALA A 165 -0.60 0.73 9.78
C ALA A 165 0.68 -0.08 9.63
N VAL A 166 0.56 -1.33 9.22
CA VAL A 166 1.66 -2.30 9.16
C VAL A 166 1.88 -2.76 7.74
N ASP A 167 3.14 -2.83 7.31
CA ASP A 167 3.54 -3.47 6.06
C ASP A 167 4.93 -4.09 6.22
N HIS A 168 5.18 -5.24 5.63
CA HIS A 168 6.50 -5.87 5.68
C HIS A 168 7.51 -5.18 4.76
N ASN A 169 7.02 -4.44 3.76
CA ASN A 169 7.85 -3.76 2.77
C ASN A 169 8.18 -2.34 3.21
N ASN A 170 9.46 -2.07 3.45
CA ASN A 170 9.91 -0.73 3.84
C ASN A 170 9.56 0.34 2.80
N LEU A 171 9.54 0.00 1.50
CA LEU A 171 9.16 0.93 0.44
C LEU A 171 7.68 1.36 0.56
N ALA A 172 6.79 0.42 0.93
CA ALA A 172 5.39 0.72 1.21
C ALA A 172 5.27 1.68 2.41
N ILE A 173 5.99 1.39 3.49
CA ILE A 173 6.02 2.25 4.70
C ILE A 173 6.53 3.66 4.40
N GLU A 174 7.59 3.81 3.61
CA GLU A 174 8.10 5.12 3.20
C GLU A 174 7.09 5.87 2.31
N THR A 175 6.40 5.15 1.42
CA THR A 175 5.35 5.71 0.57
C THR A 175 4.15 6.15 1.42
N ALA A 176 3.66 5.31 2.32
CA ALA A 176 2.58 5.65 3.25
C ALA A 176 2.95 6.87 4.12
N ARG A 177 4.21 6.96 4.58
CA ARG A 177 4.69 8.11 5.37
C ARG A 177 4.66 9.41 4.57
N ARG A 178 5.08 9.39 3.28
CA ARG A 178 4.98 10.57 2.41
C ARG A 178 3.51 10.96 2.21
N ASN A 179 2.65 10.01 1.92
CA ASN A 179 1.23 10.25 1.72
C ASN A 179 0.53 10.77 2.99
N ALA A 180 0.88 10.23 4.17
CA ALA A 180 0.36 10.74 5.45
C ALA A 180 0.69 12.22 5.65
N ARG A 181 1.93 12.64 5.39
CA ARG A 181 2.35 14.04 5.47
C ARG A 181 1.59 14.95 4.49
N HIS A 182 1.39 14.50 3.25
CA HIS A 182 0.64 15.26 2.24
C HIS A 182 -0.85 15.43 2.57
N ASN A 183 -1.37 14.58 3.46
CA ASN A 183 -2.74 14.66 3.96
C ASN A 183 -2.83 15.18 5.40
N HIS A 184 -1.73 15.71 5.97
CA HIS A 184 -1.67 16.22 7.35
C HIS A 184 -2.17 15.20 8.39
N ALA A 185 -1.77 13.93 8.21
CA ALA A 185 -2.23 12.78 8.99
C ALA A 185 -1.09 12.03 9.71
N ASP A 186 0.14 12.53 9.61
CA ASP A 186 1.34 11.89 10.13
C ASP A 186 1.38 11.77 11.66
N ASP A 187 0.68 12.62 12.38
CA ASP A 187 0.48 12.55 13.83
C ASP A 187 -0.58 11.52 14.27
N ARG A 188 -1.42 11.03 13.34
CA ARG A 188 -2.51 10.08 13.61
C ARG A 188 -2.28 8.68 13.05
N ILE A 189 -1.22 8.46 12.27
CA ILE A 189 -0.85 7.16 11.72
C ILE A 189 0.47 6.70 12.32
N THR A 190 0.44 5.57 13.03
CA THR A 190 1.66 4.86 13.44
C THR A 190 2.04 3.87 12.36
N LEU A 191 3.11 4.15 11.62
CA LEU A 191 3.61 3.32 10.52
C LEU A 191 4.69 2.36 11.02
N ILE A 192 4.50 1.06 10.78
CA ILE A 192 5.35 -0.02 11.26
C ILE A 192 5.81 -0.88 10.08
N CYS A 193 7.12 -0.98 9.89
CA CYS A 193 7.71 -1.97 8.98
C CYS A 193 7.87 -3.29 9.72
N GLY A 194 7.04 -4.29 9.39
CA GLY A 194 7.05 -5.57 10.11
C GLY A 194 6.04 -6.58 9.60
N ASP A 195 6.13 -7.78 10.13
CA ASP A 195 5.17 -8.83 9.86
C ASP A 195 3.82 -8.52 10.50
N VAL A 196 2.76 -8.52 9.69
CA VAL A 196 1.38 -8.25 10.16
C VAL A 196 0.94 -9.21 11.27
N GLN A 197 1.43 -10.43 11.27
CA GLN A 197 1.10 -11.44 12.29
C GLN A 197 1.49 -10.99 13.70
N ALA A 198 2.57 -10.24 13.85
CA ALA A 198 3.02 -9.72 15.16
C ALA A 198 2.08 -8.64 15.74
N TYR A 199 1.17 -8.09 14.94
CA TYR A 199 0.32 -6.96 15.33
C TYR A 199 -1.18 -7.31 15.42
N LEU A 200 -1.57 -8.57 15.23
CA LEU A 200 -2.98 -9.00 15.26
C LEU A 200 -3.66 -8.75 16.62
N ALA A 201 -2.89 -8.73 17.69
CA ALA A 201 -3.39 -8.45 19.04
C ALA A 201 -3.61 -6.94 19.32
N GLN A 202 -3.19 -6.04 18.43
CA GLN A 202 -3.36 -4.59 18.62
C GLN A 202 -4.84 -4.23 18.81
N PRO A 203 -5.19 -3.42 19.82
CA PRO A 203 -6.56 -2.97 20.03
C PRO A 203 -7.03 -2.13 18.82
N ALA A 204 -8.16 -2.52 18.24
CA ALA A 204 -8.79 -1.81 17.14
C ALA A 204 -10.31 -1.98 17.17
N ASP A 205 -11.02 -0.97 16.68
CA ASP A 205 -12.47 -1.00 16.47
C ASP A 205 -12.78 -1.51 15.05
N LEU A 206 -11.85 -1.24 14.11
CA LEU A 206 -11.88 -1.73 12.74
C LEU A 206 -10.52 -2.30 12.34
N VAL A 207 -10.51 -3.48 11.73
CA VAL A 207 -9.36 -4.01 10.99
C VAL A 207 -9.63 -3.91 9.50
N VAL A 208 -8.68 -3.32 8.77
CA VAL A 208 -8.70 -3.28 7.31
C VAL A 208 -7.53 -4.12 6.80
N ALA A 209 -7.79 -5.05 5.86
CA ALA A 209 -6.76 -5.89 5.26
C ALA A 209 -7.12 -6.16 3.79
N ASN A 210 -6.38 -5.52 2.88
CA ASN A 210 -6.51 -5.75 1.44
C ASN A 210 -5.25 -6.48 0.95
N MET A 211 -5.23 -7.80 1.12
CA MET A 211 -4.05 -8.65 0.87
C MET A 211 -4.43 -9.97 0.23
N TYR A 212 -3.43 -10.71 -0.26
CA TYR A 212 -3.67 -11.98 -0.95
C TYR A 212 -4.20 -13.07 0.00
N PHE A 213 -4.94 -14.02 -0.60
CA PHE A 213 -5.70 -15.06 0.09
C PHE A 213 -4.88 -15.89 1.09
N ALA A 214 -3.67 -16.30 0.73
CA ALA A 214 -2.85 -17.16 1.61
C ALA A 214 -2.56 -16.46 2.96
N LEU A 215 -2.17 -15.19 2.94
CA LEU A 215 -1.89 -14.43 4.15
C LEU A 215 -3.18 -14.17 4.97
N LEU A 216 -4.31 -13.89 4.31
CA LEU A 216 -5.60 -13.78 5.00
C LEU A 216 -5.99 -15.09 5.69
N GLN A 217 -5.71 -16.24 5.08
CA GLN A 217 -5.95 -17.54 5.72
C GLN A 217 -5.09 -17.76 6.97
N GLU A 218 -3.84 -17.34 6.94
CA GLU A 218 -2.92 -17.44 8.07
C GLU A 218 -3.40 -16.57 9.23
N ILE A 219 -3.66 -15.27 9.00
CA ILE A 219 -4.09 -14.36 10.08
C ILE A 219 -5.46 -14.74 10.66
N LEU A 220 -6.38 -15.28 9.86
CA LEU A 220 -7.67 -15.78 10.33
C LEU A 220 -7.56 -17.09 11.14
N ALA A 221 -6.40 -17.74 11.14
CA ALA A 221 -6.13 -18.89 12.02
C ALA A 221 -5.82 -18.45 13.45
N GLU A 222 -5.40 -17.22 13.64
CA GLU A 222 -4.98 -16.69 14.92
C GLU A 222 -6.19 -16.26 15.76
N SER A 223 -6.37 -16.87 16.93
CA SER A 223 -7.52 -16.60 17.81
C SER A 223 -7.60 -15.13 18.28
N VAL A 224 -6.45 -14.45 18.37
CA VAL A 224 -6.38 -13.04 18.76
C VAL A 224 -6.91 -12.10 17.69
N PHE A 225 -6.95 -12.55 16.43
CA PHE A 225 -7.44 -11.77 15.31
C PHE A 225 -8.96 -11.62 15.34
N VAL A 226 -9.70 -12.68 15.69
CA VAL A 226 -11.18 -12.75 15.60
C VAL A 226 -11.93 -11.98 16.68
N ASN A 227 -11.25 -11.26 17.56
CA ASN A 227 -11.85 -10.52 18.68
C ASN A 227 -11.98 -9.01 18.44
N LYS A 228 -12.17 -8.58 17.19
CA LYS A 228 -12.39 -7.15 16.86
C LYS A 228 -13.85 -6.94 16.46
N PRO A 229 -14.42 -5.73 16.70
CA PRO A 229 -15.81 -5.45 16.34
C PRO A 229 -16.07 -5.52 14.83
N TRP A 230 -15.16 -4.97 14.00
CA TRP A 230 -15.37 -4.84 12.57
C TRP A 230 -14.14 -5.21 11.75
N TYR A 231 -14.40 -5.79 10.56
CA TYR A 231 -13.37 -6.18 9.58
C TYR A 231 -13.78 -5.77 8.17
N ILE A 232 -12.82 -5.22 7.42
CA ILE A 232 -12.90 -5.09 5.97
C ILE A 232 -11.76 -5.94 5.41
N LEU A 233 -12.10 -7.12 4.87
CA LEU A 233 -11.15 -8.06 4.28
C LEU A 233 -11.34 -8.08 2.77
N SER A 234 -10.26 -7.90 2.01
CA SER A 234 -10.27 -7.82 0.55
C SER A 234 -8.98 -8.37 -0.05
N GLY A 235 -8.85 -8.29 -1.39
CA GLY A 235 -7.74 -8.90 -2.12
C GLY A 235 -8.05 -10.34 -2.52
N LEU A 236 -9.33 -10.72 -2.45
CA LEU A 236 -9.85 -12.06 -2.75
C LEU A 236 -10.49 -12.12 -4.13
N VAL A 237 -10.41 -13.27 -4.78
CA VAL A 237 -11.01 -13.50 -6.09
C VAL A 237 -11.86 -14.79 -6.11
N GLY A 238 -13.02 -14.71 -6.73
CA GLY A 238 -13.89 -15.87 -6.97
C GLY A 238 -14.14 -16.73 -5.74
N ALA A 239 -13.79 -18.02 -5.81
CA ALA A 239 -14.02 -19.01 -4.76
C ALA A 239 -13.23 -18.77 -3.44
N GLU A 240 -12.26 -17.85 -3.44
CA GLU A 240 -11.53 -17.49 -2.21
C GLU A 240 -12.43 -16.80 -1.22
N VAL A 241 -13.38 -15.98 -1.71
CA VAL A 241 -14.40 -15.31 -0.88
C VAL A 241 -15.21 -16.34 -0.12
N ASP A 242 -15.73 -17.38 -0.80
CA ASP A 242 -16.54 -18.42 -0.17
C ASP A 242 -15.76 -19.20 0.88
N ARG A 243 -14.47 -19.44 0.66
CA ARG A 243 -13.58 -20.11 1.62
C ARG A 243 -13.38 -19.27 2.89
N ILE A 244 -13.15 -17.97 2.74
CA ILE A 244 -13.02 -17.05 3.89
C ILE A 244 -14.33 -16.96 4.66
N LEU A 245 -15.47 -16.79 3.97
CA LEU A 245 -16.79 -16.76 4.60
C LEU A 245 -17.11 -18.04 5.36
N SER A 246 -16.85 -19.21 4.75
CA SER A 246 -17.07 -20.50 5.41
C SER A 246 -16.23 -20.64 6.69
N ARG A 247 -14.99 -20.15 6.66
CA ARG A 247 -14.11 -20.17 7.83
C ARG A 247 -14.59 -19.25 8.94
N LEU A 248 -15.01 -18.02 8.60
CA LEU A 248 -15.55 -17.07 9.59
C LEU A 248 -16.83 -17.60 10.24
N GLN A 249 -17.71 -18.27 9.47
CA GLN A 249 -18.93 -18.90 10.00
C GLN A 249 -18.65 -20.11 10.91
N ALA A 250 -17.54 -20.82 10.69
CA ALA A 250 -17.14 -21.96 11.50
C ALA A 250 -16.36 -21.57 12.78
N SER A 251 -15.89 -20.34 12.87
CA SER A 251 -15.23 -19.82 14.06
C SER A 251 -16.31 -19.32 15.04
N PRO A 252 -16.26 -19.69 16.33
CA PRO A 252 -17.11 -19.06 17.34
C PRO A 252 -16.65 -17.59 17.47
N LEU A 253 -17.40 -16.68 16.90
CA LEU A 253 -17.32 -15.25 17.15
C LEU A 253 -17.90 -14.91 18.52
#